data_6e3bba56c0f21981bb0ac98418aac6ce
#
_entry.id   6e3bba56c0f21981bb0ac98418aac6ce
#
_cell.length_a   1.000
_cell.length_b   1.000
_cell.length_c   1.000
_cell.angle_alpha   90.00
_cell.angle_beta   90.00
_cell.angle_gamma   90.00
#
_symmetry.space_group_name_H-M   'P 1'
#
loop_
_entity.id
_entity.type
_entity.pdbx_description
1 polymer ?
#
loop_
_entity_poly.entity_id
_entity_poly.type
_entity_poly.pdbx_seq_one_letter_code
_entity_poly.pdbx_strand_id
1 'polypeptide(L)'
;MQLTPQTSISFSTATGGSNVVYVDETQVYQTIEGFGAATTDSAMYLLNEIAKPNQLAQFNQTMSDLFTRTGNGIGLSFIRNPMGASDIARTVYSFDDNGGTADPNLLNFSIAHDQADIIPLIQQAKGLNPQLKIMANPWSPPGWMKDSGTMVSGSSQNFLLSSMYQPFANYFVKYIQAYAKAPNNINIDYISLQNEPLYIPPSYPGMCMAADPTATDCTGSQTDQATALFTYVLPALSNAGLTTKVLVYDHNWDRPDYPQDVLMNQNLSQIAGVAWHGYGGTPGAMTTIQNMFPNVGTYETEHSGFVTNSDQSRLDFEEITQCMRNWARAYVKWSLALDQNQGPHSGGCSTCTGIVTVSNPSGNITYGTEFYTMGQFSKYVLPGANRVYSSNALGIVTAAFVNPDNSSVLVAFNDSSQNQLFEVQWGTQSFTYTLPALAAATFTWSGTQSGTPAYTVSAKSQIMASSFNSTAGNNTTGNYLTWGLETELTSDTNGGYDVGFSNDGDYAVYKNVDFGTGVSSVSARLACDQNSGGNCGGNLEFHLDSAAGTLVASVSVPSTGGWETWQTTPASSVTGASGVHDLYVLFKAPASGATSLGNVNWFQFN
;
A
#
# COMPACT_ATOMS: atom_id res chain seq x y z
N MET A 1 10.96 -11.11 17.95
CA MET A 1 10.22 -11.74 16.83
C MET A 1 11.21 -12.53 15.98
N GLN A 2 10.80 -13.57 15.24
CA GLN A 2 11.68 -14.37 14.36
C GLN A 2 10.84 -14.99 13.25
N LEU A 3 11.41 -15.14 12.05
CA LEU A 3 10.84 -15.93 10.96
C LEU A 3 11.23 -17.40 11.19
N THR A 4 10.45 -18.13 11.99
CA THR A 4 10.77 -19.49 12.41
C THR A 4 10.05 -20.49 11.51
N PRO A 5 10.77 -21.35 10.75
CA PRO A 5 10.14 -22.43 10.01
C PRO A 5 9.32 -23.34 10.92
N GLN A 6 8.12 -23.71 10.47
CA GLN A 6 7.20 -24.61 11.17
C GLN A 6 7.21 -26.00 10.51
N THR A 7 6.67 -26.98 11.21
CA THR A 7 6.48 -28.33 10.63
C THR A 7 5.52 -28.26 9.44
N SER A 8 5.85 -28.96 8.37
CA SER A 8 5.01 -29.05 7.17
C SER A 8 3.66 -29.65 7.49
N ILE A 9 2.60 -29.09 6.87
CA ILE A 9 1.22 -29.55 6.99
C ILE A 9 0.81 -30.14 5.64
N SER A 10 0.16 -31.30 5.67
CA SER A 10 -0.35 -31.92 4.45
C SER A 10 -1.76 -31.47 4.13
N PHE A 11 -2.04 -31.28 2.85
CA PHE A 11 -3.41 -31.11 2.38
C PHE A 11 -4.19 -32.43 2.52
N SER A 12 -5.47 -32.31 2.81
CA SER A 12 -6.46 -33.36 2.82
C SER A 12 -7.70 -32.92 2.01
N THR A 13 -8.70 -33.77 1.88
CA THR A 13 -9.98 -33.36 1.30
C THR A 13 -10.61 -32.27 2.15
N ALA A 14 -11.14 -31.22 1.51
CA ALA A 14 -11.78 -30.09 2.19
C ALA A 14 -12.96 -30.58 3.05
N THR A 15 -13.04 -30.08 4.28
CA THR A 15 -14.02 -30.52 5.27
C THR A 15 -15.21 -29.59 5.43
N GLY A 16 -15.12 -28.36 4.89
CA GLY A 16 -16.15 -27.33 5.03
C GLY A 16 -16.31 -26.86 6.47
N GLY A 17 -15.21 -26.54 7.12
CA GLY A 17 -15.18 -26.01 8.49
C GLY A 17 -16.01 -24.74 8.68
N SER A 18 -16.15 -24.30 9.92
CA SER A 18 -16.93 -23.10 10.26
C SER A 18 -16.14 -21.79 10.11
N ASN A 19 -14.81 -21.85 10.09
CA ASN A 19 -13.91 -20.70 9.97
C ASN A 19 -12.93 -20.99 8.84
N VAL A 20 -13.29 -20.61 7.60
CA VAL A 20 -12.58 -21.03 6.39
C VAL A 20 -12.03 -19.83 5.65
N VAL A 21 -10.75 -19.88 5.35
CA VAL A 21 -10.07 -19.03 4.37
C VAL A 21 -10.11 -19.76 3.02
N TYR A 22 -10.79 -19.18 2.06
CA TYR A 22 -10.82 -19.68 0.68
C TYR A 22 -9.70 -19.02 -0.13
N VAL A 23 -8.97 -19.82 -0.91
CA VAL A 23 -7.97 -19.32 -1.88
C VAL A 23 -8.42 -19.75 -3.29
N ASP A 24 -8.48 -18.79 -4.22
CA ASP A 24 -8.85 -19.04 -5.62
C ASP A 24 -7.84 -18.41 -6.58
N GLU A 25 -6.99 -19.23 -7.15
CA GLU A 25 -5.96 -18.84 -8.12
C GLU A 25 -6.53 -18.43 -9.48
N THR A 26 -7.80 -18.74 -9.76
CA THR A 26 -8.46 -18.32 -11.02
C THR A 26 -8.89 -16.87 -11.01
N GLN A 27 -8.98 -16.25 -9.83
CA GLN A 27 -9.31 -14.84 -9.65
C GLN A 27 -8.02 -14.05 -9.44
N VAL A 28 -7.47 -13.54 -10.53
CA VAL A 28 -6.18 -12.85 -10.58
C VAL A 28 -6.39 -11.33 -10.52
N TYR A 29 -5.57 -10.67 -9.71
CA TYR A 29 -5.55 -9.21 -9.56
C TYR A 29 -4.22 -8.62 -10.06
N GLN A 30 -3.62 -7.70 -9.32
CA GLN A 30 -2.38 -7.05 -9.72
C GLN A 30 -1.16 -7.96 -9.66
N THR A 31 -0.16 -7.62 -10.49
CA THR A 31 1.18 -8.19 -10.40
C THR A 31 2.02 -7.42 -9.38
N ILE A 32 2.69 -8.14 -8.49
CA ILE A 32 3.56 -7.59 -7.45
C ILE A 32 4.94 -7.28 -8.03
N GLU A 33 5.43 -6.07 -7.79
CA GLU A 33 6.76 -5.64 -8.22
C GLU A 33 7.80 -5.73 -7.12
N GLY A 34 7.39 -5.64 -5.85
CA GLY A 34 8.28 -5.89 -4.74
C GLY A 34 7.88 -5.26 -3.42
N PHE A 35 8.70 -5.54 -2.43
CA PHE A 35 8.62 -5.02 -1.07
C PHE A 35 9.97 -4.43 -0.71
N GLY A 36 9.99 -3.34 0.06
CA GLY A 36 11.26 -2.74 0.38
C GLY A 36 11.24 -1.59 1.36
N ALA A 37 12.28 -0.76 1.26
CA ALA A 37 12.43 0.40 2.12
C ALA A 37 13.19 1.54 1.45
N ALA A 38 13.07 2.74 2.03
CA ALA A 38 13.77 3.91 1.55
C ALA A 38 15.27 3.87 1.91
N THR A 39 16.10 4.13 0.91
CA THR A 39 17.56 4.23 1.01
C THR A 39 17.98 5.68 1.23
N THR A 40 17.57 6.23 2.38
CA THR A 40 17.87 7.61 2.73
C THR A 40 19.38 7.85 2.91
N ASP A 41 19.83 9.10 2.79
CA ASP A 41 21.23 9.46 3.04
C ASP A 41 21.75 8.91 4.38
N SER A 42 20.97 9.07 5.44
CA SER A 42 21.35 8.60 6.76
C SER A 42 21.36 7.07 6.88
N ALA A 43 20.40 6.38 6.26
CA ALA A 43 20.38 4.91 6.26
C ALA A 43 21.63 4.33 5.59
N MET A 44 21.98 4.88 4.43
CA MET A 44 23.12 4.40 3.67
C MET A 44 24.45 4.77 4.34
N TYR A 45 24.53 5.95 4.93
CA TYR A 45 25.66 6.33 5.77
C TYR A 45 25.86 5.35 6.95
N LEU A 46 24.83 5.07 7.72
CA LEU A 46 24.91 4.16 8.88
C LEU A 46 25.36 2.76 8.49
N LEU A 47 24.81 2.22 7.40
CA LEU A 47 25.24 0.92 6.88
C LEU A 47 26.68 0.95 6.38
N ASN A 48 27.10 2.03 5.72
CA ASN A 48 28.49 2.18 5.26
C ASN A 48 29.47 2.34 6.43
N GLU A 49 29.07 2.96 7.54
CA GLU A 49 29.91 3.08 8.74
C GLU A 49 30.30 1.72 9.34
N ILE A 50 29.54 0.67 9.11
CA ILE A 50 29.87 -0.71 9.50
C ILE A 50 30.54 -1.53 8.39
N ALA A 51 30.72 -0.99 7.21
CA ALA A 51 31.46 -1.64 6.10
C ALA A 51 32.99 -1.59 6.30
N LYS A 52 33.46 -1.40 7.53
CA LYS A 52 34.87 -1.31 7.92
C LYS A 52 35.45 -2.69 8.20
N PRO A 53 36.78 -2.89 8.07
CA PRO A 53 37.41 -4.22 8.20
C PRO A 53 37.06 -4.97 9.49
N ASN A 54 36.89 -4.27 10.62
CA ASN A 54 36.55 -4.86 11.91
C ASN A 54 35.07 -5.26 12.06
N GLN A 55 34.19 -4.80 11.17
CA GLN A 55 32.75 -5.07 11.17
C GLN A 55 32.25 -5.65 9.83
N LEU A 56 33.14 -5.89 8.89
CA LEU A 56 32.80 -6.30 7.52
C LEU A 56 31.95 -7.60 7.48
N ALA A 57 32.18 -8.53 8.37
CA ALA A 57 31.37 -9.75 8.45
C ALA A 57 29.93 -9.46 8.84
N GLN A 58 29.72 -8.56 9.81
CA GLN A 58 28.39 -8.12 10.24
C GLN A 58 27.69 -7.32 9.13
N PHE A 59 28.39 -6.40 8.49
CA PHE A 59 27.88 -5.66 7.35
C PHE A 59 27.41 -6.58 6.24
N ASN A 60 28.26 -7.54 5.80
CA ASN A 60 27.89 -8.48 4.76
C ASN A 60 26.68 -9.36 5.14
N GLN A 61 26.60 -9.77 6.41
CA GLN A 61 25.45 -10.51 6.91
C GLN A 61 24.18 -9.63 6.87
N THR A 62 24.24 -8.39 7.31
CA THR A 62 23.10 -7.45 7.27
C THR A 62 22.61 -7.21 5.84
N MET A 63 23.52 -6.96 4.91
CA MET A 63 23.17 -6.80 3.49
C MET A 63 22.56 -8.09 2.91
N SER A 64 23.10 -9.25 3.26
CA SER A 64 22.53 -10.54 2.88
C SER A 64 21.12 -10.74 3.46
N ASP A 65 20.92 -10.44 4.74
CA ASP A 65 19.62 -10.58 5.42
C ASP A 65 18.57 -9.62 4.84
N LEU A 66 18.98 -8.45 4.37
CA LEU A 66 18.06 -7.51 3.73
C LEU A 66 17.69 -7.94 2.29
N PHE A 67 18.64 -8.33 1.46
CA PHE A 67 18.44 -8.43 0.01
C PHE A 67 18.43 -9.85 -0.55
N THR A 68 18.80 -10.89 0.21
CA THR A 68 18.64 -12.29 -0.24
C THR A 68 17.42 -12.96 0.40
N ARG A 69 16.97 -14.09 -0.18
CA ARG A 69 15.89 -14.92 0.37
C ARG A 69 16.38 -16.18 1.09
N THR A 70 17.68 -16.36 1.20
CA THR A 70 18.30 -17.53 1.83
C THR A 70 18.55 -17.28 3.33
N GLY A 71 18.57 -18.33 4.13
CA GLY A 71 18.80 -18.22 5.57
C GLY A 71 17.78 -17.28 6.25
N ASN A 72 18.26 -16.27 6.97
CA ASN A 72 17.43 -15.25 7.61
C ASN A 72 16.98 -14.13 6.66
N GLY A 73 17.44 -14.15 5.42
CA GLY A 73 17.20 -13.07 4.47
C GLY A 73 15.73 -12.87 4.15
N ILE A 74 15.30 -11.61 4.09
CA ILE A 74 13.92 -11.20 3.81
C ILE A 74 13.68 -10.84 2.34
N GLY A 75 14.73 -10.65 1.53
CA GLY A 75 14.65 -10.51 0.08
C GLY A 75 13.98 -9.24 -0.41
N LEU A 76 14.31 -8.09 0.16
CA LEU A 76 13.83 -6.80 -0.33
C LEU A 76 14.12 -6.66 -1.83
N SER A 77 13.11 -6.21 -2.59
CA SER A 77 13.14 -6.19 -4.05
C SER A 77 12.66 -4.86 -4.66
N PHE A 78 12.32 -3.88 -3.82
CA PHE A 78 11.97 -2.52 -4.23
C PHE A 78 12.58 -1.52 -3.26
N ILE A 79 13.29 -0.51 -3.75
CA ILE A 79 13.83 0.58 -2.91
C ILE A 79 13.38 1.93 -3.42
N ARG A 80 13.20 2.86 -2.50
CA ARG A 80 12.92 4.27 -2.78
C ARG A 80 14.13 5.10 -2.39
N ASN A 81 14.78 5.72 -3.38
CA ASN A 81 16.02 6.48 -3.22
C ASN A 81 15.73 7.97 -3.33
N PRO A 82 15.84 8.76 -2.26
CA PRO A 82 15.67 10.21 -2.33
C PRO A 82 16.67 10.86 -3.32
N MET A 83 16.19 11.76 -4.15
CA MET A 83 17.01 12.58 -5.04
C MET A 83 17.48 13.84 -4.30
N GLY A 84 18.58 13.73 -3.55
CA GLY A 84 19.06 14.74 -2.63
C GLY A 84 18.54 14.51 -1.21
N ALA A 85 18.56 15.55 -0.39
CA ALA A 85 18.17 15.45 1.01
C ALA A 85 16.68 15.26 1.20
N SER A 86 16.32 14.32 2.12
CA SER A 86 15.01 14.20 2.76
C SER A 86 15.06 14.76 4.19
N ASP A 87 14.04 14.49 4.99
CA ASP A 87 14.05 14.67 6.46
C ASP A 87 15.10 13.78 7.14
N ILE A 88 15.28 12.54 6.65
CA ILE A 88 16.27 11.56 7.11
C ILE A 88 17.56 11.70 6.28
N ALA A 89 18.16 12.88 6.35
CA ALA A 89 19.45 13.17 5.75
C ALA A 89 20.37 13.87 6.77
N ARG A 90 21.69 13.63 6.68
CA ARG A 90 22.69 14.26 7.58
C ARG A 90 22.78 15.77 7.37
N THR A 91 22.55 16.23 6.16
CA THR A 91 22.60 17.65 5.76
C THR A 91 21.58 17.91 4.67
N VAL A 92 21.20 19.17 4.49
CA VAL A 92 20.38 19.61 3.35
C VAL A 92 21.28 19.77 2.12
N TYR A 93 20.96 19.05 1.04
CA TYR A 93 21.70 19.13 -0.22
C TYR A 93 20.82 18.79 -1.41
N SER A 94 21.16 19.31 -2.58
CA SER A 94 20.69 18.83 -3.88
C SER A 94 21.90 18.49 -4.77
N PHE A 95 21.64 18.08 -6.00
CA PHE A 95 22.73 17.78 -6.95
C PHE A 95 23.18 18.99 -7.75
N ASP A 96 22.61 20.20 -7.50
CA ASP A 96 22.99 21.44 -8.15
C ASP A 96 22.68 22.66 -7.26
N ASP A 97 23.26 22.70 -6.08
CA ASP A 97 23.06 23.83 -5.15
C ASP A 97 23.74 25.10 -5.63
N ASN A 98 24.87 24.99 -6.33
CA ASN A 98 25.63 26.08 -6.96
C ASN A 98 25.76 27.36 -6.11
N GLY A 99 25.88 27.19 -4.77
CA GLY A 99 25.93 28.28 -3.82
C GLY A 99 24.69 29.20 -3.83
N GLY A 100 23.55 28.69 -4.26
CA GLY A 100 22.29 29.42 -4.39
C GLY A 100 22.18 30.23 -5.72
N THR A 101 23.18 30.18 -6.58
CA THR A 101 23.17 30.86 -7.89
C THR A 101 22.41 29.98 -8.90
N ALA A 102 21.48 30.59 -9.64
CA ALA A 102 20.70 29.87 -10.65
C ALA A 102 21.60 29.27 -11.75
N ASP A 103 21.39 27.99 -12.04
CA ASP A 103 22.07 27.25 -13.11
C ASP A 103 21.05 26.50 -14.01
N PRO A 104 20.27 27.22 -14.84
CA PRO A 104 19.19 26.60 -15.62
C PRO A 104 19.69 25.59 -16.67
N ASN A 105 20.97 25.55 -16.97
CA ASN A 105 21.60 24.56 -17.83
C ASN A 105 22.20 23.40 -17.06
N LEU A 106 22.14 23.42 -15.72
CA LEU A 106 22.67 22.41 -14.83
C LEU A 106 24.14 22.06 -15.09
N LEU A 107 24.99 23.08 -15.32
CA LEU A 107 26.41 22.90 -15.62
C LEU A 107 27.19 22.40 -14.39
N ASN A 108 26.69 22.72 -13.18
CA ASN A 108 27.28 22.33 -11.91
C ASN A 108 26.64 21.07 -11.31
N PHE A 109 25.73 20.42 -12.04
CA PHE A 109 25.07 19.19 -11.59
C PHE A 109 26.08 18.10 -11.25
N SER A 110 26.01 17.53 -10.05
CA SER A 110 26.91 16.48 -9.59
C SER A 110 26.27 15.56 -8.57
N ILE A 111 26.37 14.24 -8.79
CA ILE A 111 25.98 13.18 -7.82
C ILE A 111 27.14 12.78 -6.90
N ALA A 112 28.16 13.62 -6.75
CA ALA A 112 29.35 13.31 -5.96
C ALA A 112 29.03 12.96 -4.49
N HIS A 113 27.98 13.54 -3.93
CA HIS A 113 27.50 13.21 -2.59
C HIS A 113 27.13 11.72 -2.45
N ASP A 114 26.41 11.17 -3.43
CA ASP A 114 25.91 9.80 -3.39
C ASP A 114 27.00 8.75 -3.64
N GLN A 115 28.16 9.17 -4.21
CA GLN A 115 29.28 8.27 -4.48
C GLN A 115 29.93 7.70 -3.21
N ALA A 116 29.78 8.37 -2.08
CA ALA A 116 30.42 7.96 -0.82
C ALA A 116 29.69 6.76 -0.16
N ASP A 117 28.38 6.84 -0.08
CA ASP A 117 27.59 5.92 0.73
C ASP A 117 26.47 5.25 -0.11
N ILE A 118 25.70 5.98 -0.89
CA ILE A 118 24.46 5.51 -1.50
C ILE A 118 24.74 4.55 -2.67
N ILE A 119 25.49 5.00 -3.66
CA ILE A 119 25.77 4.25 -4.90
C ILE A 119 26.46 2.91 -4.62
N PRO A 120 27.52 2.82 -3.80
CA PRO A 120 28.18 1.54 -3.52
C PRO A 120 27.26 0.51 -2.86
N LEU A 121 26.39 0.95 -1.95
CA LEU A 121 25.47 0.06 -1.26
C LEU A 121 24.32 -0.40 -2.16
N ILE A 122 23.80 0.46 -3.04
CA ILE A 122 22.81 0.06 -4.05
C ILE A 122 23.42 -0.95 -5.03
N GLN A 123 24.68 -0.76 -5.45
CA GLN A 123 25.39 -1.73 -6.29
C GLN A 123 25.51 -3.09 -5.60
N GLN A 124 25.87 -3.12 -4.31
CA GLN A 124 25.92 -4.35 -3.53
C GLN A 124 24.53 -4.99 -3.39
N ALA A 125 23.49 -4.21 -3.09
CA ALA A 125 22.11 -4.69 -3.01
C ALA A 125 21.65 -5.32 -4.34
N LYS A 126 21.95 -4.69 -5.49
CA LYS A 126 21.68 -5.24 -6.82
C LYS A 126 22.51 -6.50 -7.12
N GLY A 127 23.73 -6.58 -6.60
CA GLY A 127 24.54 -7.80 -6.71
C GLY A 127 23.95 -8.98 -5.93
N LEU A 128 23.32 -8.70 -4.78
CA LEU A 128 22.63 -9.70 -3.95
C LEU A 128 21.24 -10.04 -4.48
N ASN A 129 20.52 -9.04 -5.02
CA ASN A 129 19.21 -9.20 -5.64
C ASN A 129 19.15 -8.51 -7.01
N PRO A 130 19.44 -9.21 -8.10
CA PRO A 130 19.40 -8.64 -9.46
C PRO A 130 18.00 -8.16 -9.91
N GLN A 131 16.93 -8.61 -9.25
CA GLN A 131 15.55 -8.17 -9.53
C GLN A 131 15.16 -6.88 -8.80
N LEU A 132 16.08 -6.28 -8.02
CA LEU A 132 15.82 -5.06 -7.25
C LEU A 132 15.39 -3.91 -8.16
N LYS A 133 14.20 -3.38 -7.92
CA LYS A 133 13.64 -2.19 -8.55
C LYS A 133 14.01 -0.94 -7.76
N ILE A 134 14.20 0.16 -8.45
CA ILE A 134 14.61 1.45 -7.86
C ILE A 134 13.65 2.54 -8.30
N MET A 135 12.97 3.14 -7.32
CA MET A 135 12.25 4.40 -7.45
C MET A 135 13.12 5.53 -6.91
N ALA A 136 13.09 6.69 -7.55
CA ALA A 136 13.76 7.89 -7.07
C ALA A 136 12.82 9.10 -7.11
N ASN A 137 12.92 9.99 -6.13
CA ASN A 137 12.12 11.21 -6.07
C ASN A 137 12.76 12.29 -5.18
N PRO A 138 12.60 13.59 -5.51
CA PRO A 138 13.07 14.68 -4.67
C PRO A 138 12.04 15.08 -3.61
N TRP A 139 12.52 15.56 -2.46
CA TRP A 139 11.75 16.36 -1.50
C TRP A 139 11.68 17.83 -1.93
N SER A 140 12.71 18.30 -2.60
CA SER A 140 12.80 19.63 -3.19
C SER A 140 13.77 19.61 -4.37
N PRO A 141 13.52 20.36 -5.42
CA PRO A 141 14.57 20.71 -6.38
C PRO A 141 15.63 21.62 -5.71
N PRO A 142 16.75 21.92 -6.38
CA PRO A 142 17.67 22.98 -5.94
C PRO A 142 16.92 24.25 -5.58
N GLY A 143 17.32 24.92 -4.48
CA GLY A 143 16.61 26.09 -3.97
C GLY A 143 16.40 27.21 -4.99
N TRP A 144 17.38 27.43 -5.89
CA TRP A 144 17.27 28.43 -6.92
C TRP A 144 16.18 28.19 -7.98
N MET A 145 15.60 26.97 -8.05
CA MET A 145 14.45 26.68 -8.91
C MET A 145 13.12 27.14 -8.29
N LYS A 146 13.11 27.53 -7.02
CA LYS A 146 11.91 27.86 -6.26
C LYS A 146 11.78 29.36 -6.00
N ASP A 147 10.56 29.81 -5.77
CA ASP A 147 10.23 31.18 -5.40
C ASP A 147 10.87 31.61 -4.08
N SER A 148 11.04 30.67 -3.15
CA SER A 148 11.70 30.90 -1.86
C SER A 148 13.22 31.02 -1.94
N GLY A 149 13.85 30.59 -3.03
CA GLY A 149 15.30 30.53 -3.22
C GLY A 149 16.02 29.51 -2.32
N THR A 150 15.29 28.65 -1.61
CA THR A 150 15.85 27.67 -0.67
C THR A 150 15.12 26.33 -0.73
N MET A 151 15.79 25.22 -0.38
CA MET A 151 15.17 23.92 -0.28
C MET A 151 14.24 23.80 0.93
N VAL A 152 14.57 24.46 2.03
CA VAL A 152 13.80 24.50 3.29
C VAL A 152 13.26 25.90 3.49
N SER A 153 11.97 26.08 3.39
CA SER A 153 11.36 27.43 3.48
C SER A 153 10.61 27.67 4.78
N GLY A 154 9.89 26.69 5.29
CA GLY A 154 9.02 26.85 6.45
C GLY A 154 7.87 27.85 6.26
N SER A 155 7.65 28.34 5.03
CA SER A 155 6.57 29.27 4.69
C SER A 155 5.54 28.61 3.77
N SER A 156 4.32 29.18 3.73
CA SER A 156 3.25 28.72 2.83
C SER A 156 3.54 28.98 1.35
N GLN A 157 4.59 29.73 1.04
CA GLN A 157 5.07 29.98 -0.32
C GLN A 157 6.37 29.21 -0.51
N ASN A 158 6.33 28.14 -1.26
CA ASN A 158 7.46 27.28 -1.53
C ASN A 158 7.18 26.45 -2.79
N PHE A 159 7.20 27.10 -3.94
CA PHE A 159 6.77 26.54 -5.22
C PHE A 159 7.91 26.50 -6.24
N LEU A 160 7.81 25.63 -7.22
CA LEU A 160 8.64 25.70 -8.42
C LEU A 160 8.30 26.99 -9.20
N LEU A 161 9.30 27.72 -9.65
CA LEU A 161 9.10 28.84 -10.56
C LEU A 161 8.64 28.33 -11.94
N SER A 162 7.67 29.00 -12.58
CA SER A 162 7.16 28.58 -13.90
C SER A 162 8.25 28.57 -15.00
N SER A 163 9.23 29.43 -14.88
CA SER A 163 10.42 29.45 -15.78
C SER A 163 11.34 28.22 -15.58
N MET A 164 11.15 27.45 -14.51
CA MET A 164 12.02 26.32 -14.13
C MET A 164 11.45 24.95 -14.49
N TYR A 165 10.31 24.84 -15.14
CA TYR A 165 9.76 23.55 -15.59
C TYR A 165 10.76 22.76 -16.45
N GLN A 166 11.42 23.40 -17.43
CA GLN A 166 12.38 22.72 -18.28
C GLN A 166 13.70 22.38 -17.55
N PRO A 167 14.31 23.28 -16.74
CA PRO A 167 15.43 22.91 -15.86
C PRO A 167 15.11 21.77 -14.92
N PHE A 168 13.92 21.76 -14.32
CA PHE A 168 13.46 20.69 -13.44
C PHE A 168 13.33 19.34 -14.17
N ALA A 169 12.76 19.33 -15.37
CA ALA A 169 12.72 18.13 -16.21
C ALA A 169 14.13 17.62 -16.58
N ASN A 170 15.04 18.52 -16.93
CA ASN A 170 16.42 18.17 -17.24
C ASN A 170 17.19 17.66 -16.01
N TYR A 171 16.82 18.07 -14.80
CA TYR A 171 17.39 17.59 -13.55
C TYR A 171 17.15 16.09 -13.36
N PHE A 172 15.94 15.60 -13.64
CA PHE A 172 15.65 14.16 -13.66
C PHE A 172 16.46 13.41 -14.71
N VAL A 173 16.54 13.95 -15.93
CA VAL A 173 17.33 13.34 -17.02
C VAL A 173 18.79 13.19 -16.60
N LYS A 174 19.40 14.23 -16.06
CA LYS A 174 20.80 14.20 -15.61
C LYS A 174 21.03 13.21 -14.48
N TYR A 175 20.12 13.15 -13.52
CA TYR A 175 20.19 12.20 -12.41
C TYR A 175 20.15 10.74 -12.91
N ILE A 176 19.15 10.40 -13.74
CA ILE A 176 19.01 9.04 -14.29
C ILE A 176 20.24 8.66 -15.11
N GLN A 177 20.73 9.56 -15.98
CA GLN A 177 21.93 9.32 -16.78
C GLN A 177 23.17 9.16 -15.92
N ALA A 178 23.33 9.94 -14.85
CA ALA A 178 24.49 9.86 -13.97
C ALA A 178 24.52 8.54 -13.18
N TYR A 179 23.35 8.03 -12.74
CA TYR A 179 23.25 6.73 -12.10
C TYR A 179 23.48 5.58 -13.08
N ALA A 180 22.96 5.68 -14.30
CA ALA A 180 23.14 4.66 -15.33
C ALA A 180 24.56 4.57 -15.89
N LYS A 181 25.30 5.69 -15.87
CA LYS A 181 26.66 5.77 -16.42
C LYS A 181 27.66 4.93 -15.62
N ALA A 182 28.59 4.26 -16.32
CA ALA A 182 29.71 3.58 -15.68
C ALA A 182 30.58 4.56 -14.85
N PRO A 183 31.09 4.17 -13.67
CA PRO A 183 31.05 2.81 -13.11
C PRO A 183 29.77 2.48 -12.31
N ASN A 184 28.82 3.40 -12.17
CA ASN A 184 27.65 3.21 -11.33
C ASN A 184 26.74 2.07 -11.83
N ASN A 185 26.37 2.10 -13.13
CA ASN A 185 25.56 1.05 -13.79
C ASN A 185 24.23 0.75 -13.05
N ILE A 186 23.60 1.79 -12.52
CA ILE A 186 22.34 1.70 -11.77
C ILE A 186 21.22 2.26 -12.63
N ASN A 187 20.29 1.43 -13.05
CA ASN A 187 19.08 1.87 -13.73
C ASN A 187 18.05 2.34 -12.69
N ILE A 188 17.45 3.50 -12.94
CA ILE A 188 16.29 3.98 -12.18
C ILE A 188 15.03 3.51 -12.90
N ASP A 189 14.25 2.65 -12.26
CA ASP A 189 13.05 2.06 -12.84
C ASP A 189 11.87 3.05 -12.83
N TYR A 190 11.73 3.82 -11.73
CA TYR A 190 10.63 4.75 -11.49
C TYR A 190 11.14 6.09 -10.95
N ILE A 191 10.39 7.16 -11.25
CA ILE A 191 10.49 8.44 -10.56
C ILE A 191 9.10 8.92 -10.15
N SER A 192 9.02 9.71 -9.07
CA SER A 192 7.93 10.67 -8.87
C SER A 192 8.50 12.10 -8.88
N LEU A 193 7.64 13.08 -9.18
CA LEU A 193 8.13 14.43 -9.36
C LEU A 193 8.42 15.16 -8.05
N GLN A 194 7.68 14.83 -7.00
CA GLN A 194 7.75 15.52 -5.72
C GLN A 194 7.26 14.60 -4.60
N ASN A 195 8.04 14.48 -3.52
CA ASN A 195 7.57 13.91 -2.27
C ASN A 195 6.54 14.83 -1.64
N GLU A 196 5.38 14.27 -1.27
CA GLU A 196 4.31 14.95 -0.54
C GLU A 196 3.97 16.36 -1.09
N PRO A 197 3.46 16.44 -2.32
CA PRO A 197 3.27 17.71 -3.02
C PRO A 197 2.28 18.67 -2.32
N LEU A 198 1.50 18.21 -1.35
CA LEU A 198 0.57 19.03 -0.59
C LEU A 198 1.10 19.44 0.80
N TYR A 199 2.36 19.07 1.13
CA TYR A 199 2.95 19.37 2.43
C TYR A 199 4.22 20.23 2.29
N ILE A 200 4.28 21.34 3.02
CA ILE A 200 5.45 22.19 3.12
C ILE A 200 6.06 22.04 4.52
N PRO A 201 7.09 21.22 4.67
CA PRO A 201 7.70 21.00 5.97
C PRO A 201 8.45 22.22 6.49
N PRO A 202 8.40 22.53 7.80
CA PRO A 202 9.03 23.70 8.37
C PRO A 202 10.55 23.57 8.54
N SER A 203 11.09 22.35 8.57
CA SER A 203 12.46 22.09 9.02
C SER A 203 13.32 21.20 8.11
N TYR A 204 12.76 20.69 7.01
CA TYR A 204 13.47 19.88 6.02
C TYR A 204 13.02 20.24 4.60
N PRO A 205 13.68 19.72 3.55
CA PRO A 205 13.32 20.04 2.17
C PRO A 205 11.87 19.70 1.84
N GLY A 206 11.20 20.55 1.11
CA GLY A 206 9.85 20.32 0.61
C GLY A 206 9.44 21.35 -0.43
N MET A 207 8.36 21.07 -1.15
CA MET A 207 7.80 21.97 -2.16
C MET A 207 6.33 21.65 -2.35
N CYS A 208 5.47 22.67 -2.36
CA CYS A 208 4.08 22.48 -2.78
C CYS A 208 3.98 22.44 -4.31
N MET A 209 3.22 21.49 -4.82
CA MET A 209 2.91 21.36 -6.25
C MET A 209 1.43 20.99 -6.39
N ALA A 210 0.64 21.85 -7.05
CA ALA A 210 -0.78 21.58 -7.30
C ALA A 210 -0.95 20.39 -8.26
N ALA A 211 -2.13 19.78 -8.29
CA ALA A 211 -2.40 18.66 -9.18
C ALA A 211 -2.38 19.09 -10.65
N ASP A 212 -3.17 20.10 -10.97
CA ASP A 212 -3.34 20.65 -12.31
C ASP A 212 -3.46 22.20 -12.26
N PRO A 213 -3.53 22.89 -13.44
CA PRO A 213 -3.61 24.36 -13.47
C PRO A 213 -4.87 24.96 -12.82
N THR A 214 -5.89 24.17 -12.54
CA THR A 214 -7.18 24.61 -11.95
C THR A 214 -7.25 24.35 -10.45
N ALA A 215 -6.36 23.51 -9.91
CA ALA A 215 -6.33 23.14 -8.51
C ALA A 215 -5.96 24.33 -7.60
N THR A 216 -6.53 24.35 -6.42
CA THR A 216 -6.35 25.43 -5.43
C THR A 216 -5.50 25.03 -4.23
N ASP A 217 -4.93 23.84 -4.24
CA ASP A 217 -4.20 23.24 -3.11
C ASP A 217 -2.97 24.05 -2.68
N CYS A 218 -2.23 24.56 -3.66
CA CYS A 218 -1.04 25.36 -3.43
C CYS A 218 -1.32 26.83 -3.71
N THR A 219 -1.99 27.50 -2.79
CA THR A 219 -2.43 28.90 -2.95
C THR A 219 -1.26 29.82 -3.36
N GLY A 220 -1.35 30.46 -4.52
CA GLY A 220 -0.35 31.35 -5.08
C GLY A 220 0.67 30.66 -5.99
N SER A 221 0.66 29.33 -6.11
CA SER A 221 1.47 28.61 -7.09
C SER A 221 1.01 28.93 -8.51
N GLN A 222 1.98 29.01 -9.42
CA GLN A 222 1.76 29.09 -10.87
C GLN A 222 2.24 27.80 -11.57
N THR A 223 2.49 26.74 -10.80
CA THR A 223 3.04 25.48 -11.28
C THR A 223 2.26 24.31 -10.70
N ASP A 224 2.11 23.27 -11.50
CA ASP A 224 1.35 22.08 -11.19
C ASP A 224 2.03 20.82 -11.73
N GLN A 225 1.64 19.67 -11.18
CA GLN A 225 2.24 18.38 -11.51
C GLN A 225 1.88 17.93 -12.93
N ALA A 226 0.64 18.12 -13.37
CA ALA A 226 0.21 17.70 -14.71
C ALA A 226 1.01 18.42 -15.80
N THR A 227 1.14 19.74 -15.72
CA THR A 227 1.96 20.52 -16.66
C THR A 227 3.43 20.10 -16.59
N ALA A 228 4.02 20.03 -15.39
CA ALA A 228 5.41 19.61 -15.21
C ALA A 228 5.67 18.26 -15.87
N LEU A 229 4.77 17.30 -15.64
CA LEU A 229 4.89 15.93 -16.12
C LEU A 229 4.70 15.82 -17.63
N PHE A 230 3.52 16.18 -18.12
CA PHE A 230 3.13 15.87 -19.50
C PHE A 230 3.75 16.82 -20.53
N THR A 231 4.04 18.05 -20.13
CA THR A 231 4.63 19.04 -21.07
C THR A 231 6.16 19.03 -21.05
N TYR A 232 6.79 18.70 -19.90
CA TYR A 232 8.23 18.86 -19.77
C TYR A 232 8.98 17.57 -19.44
N VAL A 233 8.59 16.82 -18.38
CA VAL A 233 9.36 15.65 -17.90
C VAL A 233 9.26 14.47 -18.86
N LEU A 234 8.07 14.04 -19.26
CA LEU A 234 7.92 12.93 -20.20
C LEU A 234 8.58 13.19 -21.56
N PRO A 235 8.43 14.38 -22.18
CA PRO A 235 9.19 14.72 -23.39
C PRO A 235 10.70 14.73 -23.17
N ALA A 236 11.21 15.22 -22.04
CA ALA A 236 12.64 15.24 -21.75
C ALA A 236 13.21 13.84 -21.60
N LEU A 237 12.52 12.94 -20.87
CA LEU A 237 12.88 11.52 -20.76
C LEU A 237 12.90 10.83 -22.12
N SER A 238 11.86 11.02 -22.92
CA SER A 238 11.74 10.45 -24.26
C SER A 238 12.84 10.93 -25.20
N ASN A 239 13.13 12.25 -25.21
CA ASN A 239 14.20 12.85 -26.03
C ASN A 239 15.59 12.35 -25.62
N ALA A 240 15.77 12.00 -24.34
CA ALA A 240 17.00 11.41 -23.82
C ALA A 240 17.08 9.88 -24.04
N GLY A 241 16.07 9.25 -24.62
CA GLY A 241 16.00 7.79 -24.83
C GLY A 241 15.87 6.99 -23.53
N LEU A 242 15.34 7.60 -22.46
CA LEU A 242 15.18 6.97 -21.17
C LEU A 242 13.84 6.23 -21.08
N THR A 243 13.87 5.02 -20.48
CA THR A 243 12.70 4.15 -20.31
C THR A 243 12.12 4.17 -18.89
N THR A 244 12.69 5.00 -18.01
CA THR A 244 12.21 5.23 -16.65
C THR A 244 10.74 5.62 -16.66
N LYS A 245 9.94 4.94 -15.85
CA LYS A 245 8.50 5.19 -15.72
C LYS A 245 8.21 6.23 -14.65
N VAL A 246 7.02 6.83 -14.70
CA VAL A 246 6.63 7.83 -13.71
C VAL A 246 5.49 7.30 -12.85
N LEU A 247 5.61 7.55 -11.56
CA LEU A 247 4.54 7.47 -10.58
C LEU A 247 4.08 8.89 -10.25
N VAL A 248 2.79 9.16 -10.33
CA VAL A 248 2.24 10.47 -10.01
C VAL A 248 1.89 10.56 -8.52
N TYR A 249 1.66 11.76 -8.02
CA TYR A 249 1.24 12.09 -6.66
C TYR A 249 2.37 11.93 -5.63
N ASP A 250 2.51 10.76 -4.99
CA ASP A 250 3.51 10.45 -3.92
C ASP A 250 3.15 11.11 -2.57
N HIS A 251 1.90 10.90 -2.10
CA HIS A 251 1.36 11.43 -0.85
C HIS A 251 0.20 10.56 -0.33
N ASN A 252 -0.46 10.98 0.76
CA ASN A 252 -1.45 10.24 1.53
C ASN A 252 -2.70 9.80 0.76
N TRP A 253 -3.32 8.73 1.22
CA TRP A 253 -4.56 8.18 0.63
C TRP A 253 -5.77 9.11 0.77
N ASP A 254 -5.73 10.14 1.63
CA ASP A 254 -6.85 11.06 1.89
C ASP A 254 -7.18 12.03 0.75
N ARG A 255 -6.36 12.06 -0.34
CA ARG A 255 -6.55 12.94 -1.50
C ARG A 255 -6.47 12.20 -2.84
N PRO A 256 -7.34 11.20 -3.08
CA PRO A 256 -7.40 10.49 -4.38
C PRO A 256 -7.86 11.38 -5.53
N ASP A 257 -8.47 12.54 -5.26
CA ASP A 257 -8.77 13.59 -6.24
C ASP A 257 -7.50 14.13 -6.92
N TYR A 258 -6.41 14.28 -6.18
CA TYR A 258 -5.16 14.80 -6.76
C TYR A 258 -4.63 13.94 -7.92
N PRO A 259 -4.36 12.62 -7.77
CA PRO A 259 -3.93 11.80 -8.90
C PRO A 259 -5.00 11.68 -9.98
N GLN A 260 -6.29 11.74 -9.65
CA GLN A 260 -7.35 11.81 -10.65
C GLN A 260 -7.16 13.02 -11.55
N ASP A 261 -7.00 14.21 -10.98
CA ASP A 261 -6.87 15.46 -11.73
C ASP A 261 -5.60 15.49 -12.58
N VAL A 262 -4.49 14.95 -12.06
CA VAL A 262 -3.24 14.78 -12.83
C VAL A 262 -3.42 13.86 -14.03
N LEU A 263 -4.17 12.75 -13.90
CA LEU A 263 -4.29 11.71 -14.92
C LEU A 263 -5.41 11.97 -15.93
N MET A 264 -6.39 12.80 -15.58
CA MET A 264 -7.58 13.01 -16.39
C MET A 264 -7.24 13.60 -17.75
N ASN A 265 -7.80 12.98 -18.82
CA ASN A 265 -7.64 13.43 -20.20
C ASN A 265 -6.19 13.42 -20.75
N GLN A 266 -5.27 12.68 -20.12
CA GLN A 266 -3.87 12.58 -20.49
C GLN A 266 -3.54 11.28 -21.25
N ASN A 267 -2.38 11.26 -21.91
CA ASN A 267 -1.81 10.04 -22.46
C ASN A 267 -0.99 9.31 -21.39
N LEU A 268 -1.52 8.21 -20.87
CA LEU A 268 -0.98 7.49 -19.72
C LEU A 268 0.06 6.41 -20.09
N SER A 269 0.48 6.30 -21.35
CA SER A 269 1.36 5.19 -21.80
C SER A 269 2.74 5.13 -21.11
N GLN A 270 3.24 6.25 -20.58
CA GLN A 270 4.49 6.34 -19.84
C GLN A 270 4.29 6.40 -18.32
N ILE A 271 3.04 6.40 -17.84
CA ILE A 271 2.71 6.39 -16.42
C ILE A 271 2.66 4.93 -15.95
N ALA A 272 3.44 4.61 -14.94
CA ALA A 272 3.38 3.29 -14.29
C ALA A 272 2.26 3.21 -13.27
N GLY A 273 2.01 4.30 -12.54
CA GLY A 273 1.02 4.28 -11.48
C GLY A 273 0.95 5.55 -10.67
N VAL A 274 0.25 5.42 -9.55
CA VAL A 274 0.13 6.41 -8.48
C VAL A 274 0.94 5.92 -7.28
N ALA A 275 1.75 6.79 -6.71
CA ALA A 275 2.49 6.57 -5.49
C ALA A 275 1.70 7.10 -4.29
N TRP A 276 1.67 6.32 -3.20
CA TRP A 276 0.88 6.60 -2.02
C TRP A 276 1.69 6.51 -0.74
N HIS A 277 1.26 7.27 0.29
CA HIS A 277 1.79 7.23 1.64
C HIS A 277 0.69 6.89 2.65
N GLY A 278 1.06 6.11 3.68
CA GLY A 278 0.12 5.56 4.65
C GLY A 278 -0.17 6.43 5.87
N TYR A 279 -0.02 7.76 5.80
CA TYR A 279 -0.18 8.62 6.99
C TYR A 279 -1.56 9.27 7.11
N GLY A 280 -2.41 9.16 6.11
CA GLY A 280 -3.75 9.73 6.12
C GLY A 280 -4.66 9.08 5.10
N GLY A 281 -5.95 8.96 5.43
CA GLY A 281 -6.91 8.24 4.60
C GLY A 281 -6.86 6.73 4.81
N THR A 282 -7.30 5.97 3.82
CA THR A 282 -7.29 4.50 3.81
C THR A 282 -6.78 3.94 2.49
N PRO A 283 -6.24 2.71 2.47
CA PRO A 283 -5.80 2.05 1.24
C PRO A 283 -6.89 1.87 0.17
N GLY A 284 -8.17 2.03 0.52
CA GLY A 284 -9.32 2.00 -0.41
C GLY A 284 -9.18 3.01 -1.55
N ALA A 285 -8.50 4.14 -1.31
CA ALA A 285 -8.17 5.12 -2.34
C ALA A 285 -7.43 4.51 -3.55
N MET A 286 -6.59 3.48 -3.33
CA MET A 286 -5.91 2.75 -4.39
C MET A 286 -6.90 1.96 -5.27
N THR A 287 -7.91 1.32 -4.67
CA THR A 287 -8.98 0.63 -5.41
C THR A 287 -9.81 1.63 -6.22
N THR A 288 -10.09 2.80 -5.66
CA THR A 288 -10.80 3.87 -6.36
C THR A 288 -10.08 4.29 -7.63
N ILE A 289 -8.78 4.57 -7.55
CA ILE A 289 -7.96 4.94 -8.71
C ILE A 289 -7.84 3.78 -9.70
N GLN A 290 -7.67 2.54 -9.23
CA GLN A 290 -7.62 1.36 -10.10
C GLN A 290 -8.94 1.17 -10.89
N ASN A 291 -10.09 1.42 -10.27
CA ASN A 291 -11.39 1.33 -10.95
C ASN A 291 -11.56 2.42 -12.02
N MET A 292 -11.03 3.62 -11.77
CA MET A 292 -11.08 4.73 -12.73
C MET A 292 -10.06 4.59 -13.88
N PHE A 293 -8.86 4.10 -13.57
CA PHE A 293 -7.73 3.98 -14.48
C PHE A 293 -7.14 2.56 -14.44
N PRO A 294 -7.82 1.54 -14.99
CA PRO A 294 -7.46 0.13 -14.80
C PRO A 294 -6.07 -0.26 -15.34
N ASN A 295 -5.49 0.56 -16.21
CA ASN A 295 -4.14 0.36 -16.74
C ASN A 295 -3.04 1.12 -15.98
N VAL A 296 -3.39 1.88 -14.95
CA VAL A 296 -2.47 2.63 -14.08
C VAL A 296 -2.32 1.86 -12.78
N GLY A 297 -1.10 1.48 -12.40
CA GLY A 297 -0.85 0.76 -11.16
C GLY A 297 -0.97 1.66 -9.93
N THR A 298 -0.95 1.05 -8.76
CA THR A 298 -0.84 1.75 -7.47
C THR A 298 0.33 1.19 -6.68
N TYR A 299 1.01 2.04 -5.93
CA TYR A 299 2.24 1.70 -5.22
C TYR A 299 2.20 2.37 -3.85
N GLU A 300 2.34 1.59 -2.78
CA GLU A 300 2.60 2.17 -1.46
C GLU A 300 4.10 2.47 -1.37
N THR A 301 4.46 3.74 -1.40
CA THR A 301 5.85 4.19 -1.55
C THR A 301 6.45 4.72 -0.26
N GLU A 302 5.62 4.97 0.77
CA GLU A 302 6.13 5.39 2.07
C GLU A 302 5.14 5.11 3.21
N HIS A 303 5.61 4.36 4.22
CA HIS A 303 5.02 4.35 5.54
C HIS A 303 6.09 4.03 6.60
N SER A 304 6.10 4.77 7.71
CA SER A 304 7.03 4.58 8.82
C SER A 304 6.43 3.74 9.95
N GLY A 305 7.25 2.96 10.61
CA GLY A 305 6.99 2.59 11.99
C GLY A 305 7.38 3.73 12.93
N PHE A 306 6.86 3.71 14.16
CA PHE A 306 7.15 4.73 15.16
C PHE A 306 7.49 4.10 16.52
N VAL A 307 8.51 4.63 17.19
CA VAL A 307 8.89 4.16 18.54
C VAL A 307 7.78 4.34 19.58
N THR A 308 6.77 5.15 19.29
CA THR A 308 5.60 5.37 20.13
C THR A 308 4.52 4.29 19.96
N ASN A 309 4.59 3.47 18.89
CA ASN A 309 3.61 2.43 18.64
C ASN A 309 3.87 1.22 19.54
N SER A 310 2.93 0.91 20.41
CA SER A 310 3.01 -0.27 21.29
C SER A 310 2.78 -1.59 20.57
N ASP A 311 2.20 -1.55 19.37
CA ASP A 311 1.81 -2.72 18.58
C ASP A 311 2.16 -2.58 17.10
N GLN A 312 3.42 -2.21 16.83
CA GLN A 312 3.91 -1.99 15.46
C GLN A 312 3.72 -3.24 14.57
N SER A 313 3.84 -4.43 15.14
CA SER A 313 3.67 -5.69 14.40
C SER A 313 2.26 -5.83 13.82
N ARG A 314 1.25 -5.53 14.61
CA ARG A 314 -0.15 -5.55 14.22
C ARG A 314 -0.40 -4.52 13.11
N LEU A 315 -0.01 -3.28 13.35
CA LEU A 315 -0.19 -2.19 12.38
C LEU A 315 0.45 -2.50 11.02
N ASP A 316 1.68 -3.05 11.01
CA ASP A 316 2.36 -3.42 9.77
C ASP A 316 1.61 -4.52 9.00
N PHE A 317 1.18 -5.61 9.68
CA PHE A 317 0.46 -6.69 8.99
C PHE A 317 -0.86 -6.21 8.41
N GLU A 318 -1.60 -5.41 9.16
CA GLU A 318 -2.86 -4.83 8.72
C GLU A 318 -2.65 -3.97 7.49
N GLU A 319 -1.70 -3.04 7.55
CA GLU A 319 -1.43 -2.13 6.46
C GLU A 319 -0.92 -2.83 5.21
N ILE A 320 0.12 -3.70 5.32
CA ILE A 320 0.65 -4.41 4.16
C ILE A 320 -0.45 -5.27 3.52
N THR A 321 -1.25 -5.97 4.34
CA THR A 321 -2.35 -6.80 3.84
C THR A 321 -3.39 -5.95 3.12
N GLN A 322 -3.78 -4.81 3.69
CA GLN A 322 -4.73 -3.89 3.06
C GLN A 322 -4.19 -3.28 1.77
N CYS A 323 -2.94 -2.83 1.76
CA CYS A 323 -2.30 -2.34 0.54
C CYS A 323 -2.35 -3.40 -0.57
N MET A 324 -1.97 -4.65 -0.26
CA MET A 324 -2.03 -5.74 -1.24
C MET A 324 -3.46 -6.01 -1.71
N ARG A 325 -4.45 -6.01 -0.82
CA ARG A 325 -5.87 -6.22 -1.17
C ARG A 325 -6.44 -5.06 -1.99
N ASN A 326 -5.90 -3.86 -1.83
CA ASN A 326 -6.28 -2.64 -2.54
C ASN A 326 -5.35 -2.30 -3.71
N TRP A 327 -4.86 -3.32 -4.44
CA TRP A 327 -4.15 -3.20 -5.71
C TRP A 327 -2.70 -2.70 -5.65
N ALA A 328 -2.09 -2.49 -4.48
CA ALA A 328 -0.69 -2.08 -4.41
C ALA A 328 0.22 -3.11 -5.10
N ARG A 329 1.09 -2.63 -5.99
CA ARG A 329 2.11 -3.44 -6.69
C ARG A 329 3.42 -3.49 -5.92
N ALA A 330 3.67 -2.51 -5.07
CA ALA A 330 4.82 -2.47 -4.18
C ALA A 330 4.41 -1.91 -2.82
N TYR A 331 5.23 -2.22 -1.80
CA TYR A 331 5.12 -1.66 -0.46
C TYR A 331 6.51 -1.28 0.06
N VAL A 332 6.69 -0.03 0.47
CA VAL A 332 8.00 0.53 0.85
C VAL A 332 7.93 1.20 2.22
N LYS A 333 8.75 0.73 3.15
CA LYS A 333 8.90 1.33 4.49
C LYS A 333 9.82 2.56 4.47
N TRP A 334 9.52 3.51 5.30
CA TRP A 334 10.35 4.63 5.67
C TRP A 334 10.96 4.36 7.06
N SER A 335 12.28 3.96 7.26
CA SER A 335 13.36 3.89 6.30
C SER A 335 14.11 2.54 6.43
N LEU A 336 15.13 2.28 5.57
CA LEU A 336 15.92 1.02 5.62
C LEU A 336 16.70 0.87 6.93
N ALA A 337 17.36 1.93 7.39
CA ALA A 337 18.11 1.92 8.64
C ALA A 337 18.10 3.28 9.33
N LEU A 338 18.05 3.27 10.66
CA LEU A 338 18.24 4.43 11.54
C LEU A 338 19.12 4.03 12.72
N ASP A 339 19.67 5.02 13.45
CA ASP A 339 20.38 4.74 14.68
C ASP A 339 19.41 4.61 15.89
N GLN A 340 19.94 4.33 17.06
CA GLN A 340 19.17 4.18 18.30
C GLN A 340 18.47 5.45 18.78
N ASN A 341 18.76 6.60 18.16
CA ASN A 341 18.14 7.89 18.43
C ASN A 341 17.24 8.37 17.28
N GLN A 342 16.84 7.45 16.40
CA GLN A 342 16.02 7.68 15.20
C GLN A 342 16.67 8.61 14.16
N GLY A 343 17.99 8.73 14.19
CA GLY A 343 18.77 9.57 13.30
C GLY A 343 19.80 8.79 12.46
N PRO A 344 20.76 9.52 11.87
CA PRO A 344 20.84 10.99 11.77
C PRO A 344 19.70 11.60 10.97
N HIS A 345 19.27 12.81 11.30
CA HIS A 345 18.28 13.56 10.54
C HIS A 345 18.55 15.08 10.60
N SER A 346 18.14 15.81 9.57
CA SER A 346 18.29 17.27 9.46
C SER A 346 17.00 18.05 9.73
N GLY A 347 16.08 17.43 10.42
CA GLY A 347 14.69 17.87 10.66
C GLY A 347 13.75 16.68 10.53
N GLY A 348 12.45 16.90 10.55
CA GLY A 348 11.46 15.85 10.27
C GLY A 348 11.29 14.81 11.38
N CYS A 349 11.12 13.55 11.01
CA CYS A 349 10.66 12.51 11.91
C CYS A 349 11.70 12.13 12.97
N SER A 350 11.43 12.48 14.22
CA SER A 350 12.26 12.12 15.39
C SER A 350 11.78 10.85 16.11
N THR A 351 10.76 10.19 15.62
CA THR A 351 10.15 8.99 16.21
C THR A 351 10.04 7.82 15.24
N CYS A 352 10.44 8.01 13.98
CA CYS A 352 10.45 6.97 12.96
C CYS A 352 11.40 5.83 13.32
N THR A 353 11.05 4.60 12.91
CA THR A 353 11.89 3.42 13.05
C THR A 353 12.52 3.01 11.72
N GLY A 354 13.68 2.39 11.77
CA GLY A 354 14.28 1.71 10.62
C GLY A 354 13.97 0.22 10.66
N ILE A 355 13.91 -0.41 9.48
CA ILE A 355 13.89 -1.89 9.39
C ILE A 355 15.07 -2.47 10.18
N VAL A 356 16.20 -1.78 10.12
CA VAL A 356 17.42 -2.09 10.89
C VAL A 356 17.80 -0.90 11.77
N THR A 357 18.14 -1.17 13.02
CA THR A 357 18.81 -0.19 13.88
C THR A 357 20.31 -0.45 13.87
N VAL A 358 21.10 0.55 13.50
CA VAL A 358 22.57 0.55 13.53
C VAL A 358 23.02 1.41 14.73
N SER A 359 23.41 0.79 15.83
CA SER A 359 23.83 1.54 17.01
C SER A 359 25.10 2.36 16.75
N ASN A 360 25.03 3.67 16.88
CA ASN A 360 26.13 4.59 16.65
C ASN A 360 26.69 5.08 18.01
N PRO A 361 28.01 4.98 18.29
CA PRO A 361 29.10 4.60 17.36
C PRO A 361 29.48 3.10 17.35
N SER A 362 28.81 2.23 18.12
CA SER A 362 29.26 0.82 18.26
C SER A 362 29.12 -0.02 16.99
N GLY A 363 28.19 0.33 16.11
CA GLY A 363 27.88 -0.42 14.88
C GLY A 363 27.09 -1.72 15.12
N ASN A 364 26.58 -1.96 16.34
CA ASN A 364 25.75 -3.14 16.61
C ASN A 364 24.45 -3.06 15.83
N ILE A 365 24.04 -4.19 15.25
CA ILE A 365 22.81 -4.32 14.46
C ILE A 365 21.70 -4.92 15.31
N THR A 366 20.51 -4.30 15.21
CA THR A 366 19.26 -4.86 15.71
C THR A 366 18.23 -4.81 14.59
N TYR A 367 17.57 -5.93 14.32
CA TYR A 367 16.45 -5.98 13.38
C TYR A 367 15.17 -5.52 14.09
N GLY A 368 14.50 -4.52 13.52
CA GLY A 368 13.23 -3.99 14.00
C GLY A 368 12.07 -4.97 13.77
N THR A 369 10.91 -4.64 14.30
CA THR A 369 9.67 -5.39 14.04
C THR A 369 9.38 -5.45 12.56
N GLU A 370 9.59 -4.34 11.86
CA GLU A 370 9.37 -4.17 10.43
C GLU A 370 10.21 -5.13 9.57
N PHE A 371 11.39 -5.56 10.04
CA PHE A 371 12.17 -6.60 9.36
C PHE A 371 11.39 -7.91 9.27
N TYR A 372 10.73 -8.29 10.35
CA TYR A 372 10.02 -9.57 10.41
C TYR A 372 8.64 -9.51 9.77
N THR A 373 7.93 -8.40 9.91
CA THR A 373 6.61 -8.21 9.29
C THR A 373 6.75 -8.13 7.77
N MET A 374 7.70 -7.34 7.27
CA MET A 374 8.06 -7.29 5.86
C MET A 374 8.52 -8.65 5.34
N GLY A 375 9.32 -9.38 6.13
CA GLY A 375 9.85 -10.69 5.77
C GLY A 375 8.79 -11.77 5.57
N GLN A 376 7.62 -11.67 6.21
CA GLN A 376 6.49 -12.58 5.94
C GLN A 376 5.96 -12.45 4.51
N PHE A 377 6.10 -11.28 3.90
CA PHE A 377 5.73 -11.05 2.50
C PHE A 377 6.94 -11.18 1.57
N SER A 378 7.95 -10.34 1.74
CA SER A 378 9.03 -10.13 0.78
C SER A 378 9.91 -11.37 0.53
N LYS A 379 10.05 -12.25 1.54
CA LYS A 379 10.80 -13.49 1.42
C LYS A 379 10.14 -14.50 0.50
N TYR A 380 8.81 -14.54 0.50
CA TYR A 380 8.02 -15.62 -0.12
C TYR A 380 7.26 -15.15 -1.36
N VAL A 381 6.87 -13.89 -1.44
CA VAL A 381 6.22 -13.30 -2.61
C VAL A 381 7.28 -12.72 -3.54
N LEU A 382 7.46 -13.35 -4.70
CA LEU A 382 8.51 -12.98 -5.65
C LEU A 382 8.07 -11.80 -6.53
N PRO A 383 8.99 -10.94 -7.00
CA PRO A 383 8.68 -10.01 -8.08
C PRO A 383 8.08 -10.75 -9.28
N GLY A 384 6.97 -10.24 -9.80
CA GLY A 384 6.19 -10.90 -10.84
C GLY A 384 5.10 -11.84 -10.34
N ALA A 385 4.97 -12.06 -9.02
CA ALA A 385 3.83 -12.77 -8.45
C ALA A 385 2.52 -12.02 -8.74
N ASN A 386 1.46 -12.77 -8.97
CA ASN A 386 0.12 -12.19 -9.06
C ASN A 386 -0.61 -12.35 -7.73
N ARG A 387 -1.23 -11.27 -7.23
CA ARG A 387 -2.19 -11.44 -6.15
C ARG A 387 -3.38 -12.22 -6.67
N VAL A 388 -3.86 -13.19 -5.89
CA VAL A 388 -5.06 -13.96 -6.18
C VAL A 388 -6.09 -13.79 -5.05
N TYR A 389 -7.31 -14.23 -5.29
CA TYR A 389 -8.34 -14.12 -4.26
C TYR A 389 -8.01 -14.95 -3.02
N SER A 390 -8.16 -14.33 -1.85
CA SER A 390 -8.32 -15.01 -0.57
C SER A 390 -9.40 -14.33 0.26
N SER A 391 -10.26 -15.12 0.90
CA SER A 391 -11.21 -14.58 1.87
C SER A 391 -10.52 -14.30 3.21
N ASN A 392 -11.06 -13.38 3.98
CA ASN A 392 -10.78 -13.31 5.41
C ASN A 392 -11.68 -14.33 6.14
N ALA A 393 -11.30 -14.68 7.37
CA ALA A 393 -12.11 -15.51 8.26
C ALA A 393 -12.18 -14.81 9.63
N LEU A 394 -12.96 -15.33 10.56
CA LEU A 394 -13.15 -14.68 11.86
C LEU A 394 -11.80 -14.50 12.58
N GLY A 395 -11.38 -13.26 12.76
CA GLY A 395 -10.12 -12.89 13.39
C GLY A 395 -8.87 -13.17 12.53
N ILE A 396 -9.03 -13.70 11.31
CA ILE A 396 -7.92 -13.99 10.41
C ILE A 396 -8.02 -13.10 9.16
N VAL A 397 -7.01 -12.29 8.94
CA VAL A 397 -6.85 -11.48 7.73
C VAL A 397 -5.79 -12.08 6.83
N THR A 398 -5.99 -12.00 5.51
CA THR A 398 -5.18 -12.73 4.54
C THR A 398 -4.84 -11.94 3.30
N ALA A 399 -3.71 -12.31 2.67
CA ALA A 399 -3.41 -12.00 1.28
C ALA A 399 -2.76 -13.22 0.62
N ALA A 400 -3.22 -13.58 -0.60
CA ALA A 400 -2.72 -14.74 -1.34
C ALA A 400 -2.10 -14.34 -2.67
N PHE A 401 -1.09 -15.11 -3.08
CA PHE A 401 -0.31 -14.85 -4.29
C PHE A 401 0.05 -16.15 -5.00
N VAL A 402 0.25 -16.06 -6.32
CA VAL A 402 0.89 -17.10 -7.12
C VAL A 402 2.16 -16.53 -7.73
N ASN A 403 3.28 -17.13 -7.40
CA ASN A 403 4.61 -16.73 -7.87
C ASN A 403 4.85 -17.11 -9.35
N PRO A 404 5.83 -16.50 -10.04
CA PRO A 404 6.19 -16.87 -11.40
C PRO A 404 6.64 -18.34 -11.58
N ASP A 405 7.08 -19.00 -10.51
CA ASP A 405 7.43 -20.42 -10.48
C ASP A 405 6.23 -21.35 -10.20
N ASN A 406 5.02 -20.79 -10.17
CA ASN A 406 3.75 -21.44 -9.83
C ASN A 406 3.66 -21.96 -8.37
N SER A 407 4.50 -21.48 -7.48
CA SER A 407 4.27 -21.68 -6.05
C SER A 407 3.21 -20.71 -5.54
N SER A 408 2.32 -21.19 -4.70
CA SER A 408 1.28 -20.40 -4.05
C SER A 408 1.76 -19.92 -2.69
N VAL A 409 1.38 -18.72 -2.30
CA VAL A 409 1.71 -18.10 -1.01
C VAL A 409 0.44 -17.57 -0.38
N LEU A 410 0.22 -17.87 0.89
CA LEU A 410 -0.81 -17.25 1.73
C LEU A 410 -0.15 -16.66 2.96
N VAL A 411 -0.23 -15.34 3.11
CA VAL A 411 0.10 -14.66 4.37
C VAL A 411 -1.18 -14.53 5.17
N ALA A 412 -1.16 -15.00 6.40
CA ALA A 412 -2.29 -14.91 7.33
C ALA A 412 -1.85 -14.27 8.65
N PHE A 413 -2.64 -13.35 9.16
CA PHE A 413 -2.46 -12.71 10.45
C PHE A 413 -3.69 -12.90 11.32
N ASN A 414 -3.49 -13.33 12.57
CA ASN A 414 -4.55 -13.39 13.56
C ASN A 414 -4.63 -12.05 14.31
N ASP A 415 -5.60 -11.23 13.95
CA ASP A 415 -5.84 -9.94 14.57
C ASP A 415 -6.63 -10.00 15.89
N SER A 416 -6.97 -11.21 16.32
CA SER A 416 -7.71 -11.37 17.57
C SER A 416 -6.80 -11.60 18.79
N SER A 417 -7.34 -11.33 19.97
CA SER A 417 -6.68 -11.60 21.25
C SER A 417 -6.73 -13.08 21.67
N GLN A 418 -7.24 -13.98 20.81
CA GLN A 418 -7.38 -15.41 21.08
C GLN A 418 -6.69 -16.23 19.99
N ASN A 419 -6.28 -17.44 20.34
CA ASN A 419 -5.84 -18.40 19.32
C ASN A 419 -7.00 -18.72 18.37
N GLN A 420 -6.76 -18.64 17.05
CA GLN A 420 -7.76 -18.93 16.04
C GLN A 420 -7.44 -20.23 15.30
N LEU A 421 -8.36 -21.18 15.35
CA LEU A 421 -8.35 -22.34 14.48
C LEU A 421 -9.10 -21.97 13.19
N PHE A 422 -8.46 -22.16 12.05
CA PHE A 422 -9.09 -21.97 10.75
C PHE A 422 -8.68 -23.05 9.76
N GLU A 423 -9.51 -23.26 8.76
CA GLU A 423 -9.24 -24.11 7.61
C GLU A 423 -8.83 -23.23 6.42
N VAL A 424 -7.78 -23.60 5.69
CA VAL A 424 -7.45 -23.02 4.39
C VAL A 424 -7.93 -23.98 3.32
N GLN A 425 -8.90 -23.57 2.53
CA GLN A 425 -9.42 -24.34 1.41
C GLN A 425 -8.84 -23.84 0.09
N TRP A 426 -8.24 -24.75 -0.67
CA TRP A 426 -7.67 -24.53 -2.00
C TRP A 426 -8.23 -25.56 -2.98
N GLY A 427 -9.25 -25.18 -3.71
CA GLY A 427 -10.02 -26.11 -4.53
C GLY A 427 -10.76 -27.14 -3.68
N THR A 428 -10.58 -28.43 -3.99
CA THR A 428 -11.15 -29.55 -3.26
C THR A 428 -10.31 -30.02 -2.07
N GLN A 429 -9.19 -29.34 -1.82
CA GLN A 429 -8.24 -29.68 -0.78
C GLN A 429 -8.18 -28.61 0.31
N SER A 430 -7.82 -29.01 1.52
CA SER A 430 -7.66 -28.10 2.64
C SER A 430 -6.63 -28.58 3.65
N PHE A 431 -6.19 -27.64 4.49
CA PHE A 431 -5.49 -27.92 5.73
C PHE A 431 -6.04 -27.03 6.84
N THR A 432 -5.84 -27.44 8.10
CA THR A 432 -6.19 -26.65 9.27
C THR A 432 -4.96 -26.17 10.01
N TYR A 433 -5.04 -24.98 10.60
CA TYR A 433 -3.97 -24.42 11.41
C TYR A 433 -4.54 -23.63 12.58
N THR A 434 -3.84 -23.67 13.73
CA THR A 434 -4.16 -22.79 14.86
C THR A 434 -3.10 -21.72 14.94
N LEU A 435 -3.48 -20.47 14.62
CA LEU A 435 -2.61 -19.32 14.69
C LEU A 435 -2.77 -18.65 16.07
N PRO A 436 -1.70 -18.49 16.85
CA PRO A 436 -1.76 -17.79 18.12
C PRO A 436 -2.28 -16.36 17.98
N ALA A 437 -2.81 -15.82 19.09
CA ALA A 437 -3.23 -14.42 19.15
C ALA A 437 -2.12 -13.47 18.68
N LEU A 438 -2.47 -12.48 17.86
CA LEU A 438 -1.58 -11.44 17.32
C LEU A 438 -0.33 -12.00 16.60
N ALA A 439 -0.42 -13.21 16.05
CA ALA A 439 0.64 -13.86 15.31
C ALA A 439 0.36 -13.90 13.80
N ALA A 440 1.42 -13.98 13.00
CA ALA A 440 1.34 -14.20 11.58
C ALA A 440 2.00 -15.51 11.17
N ALA A 441 1.54 -16.06 10.05
CA ALA A 441 2.19 -17.18 9.37
C ALA A 441 2.11 -17.01 7.86
N THR A 442 3.18 -17.40 7.17
CA THR A 442 3.20 -17.52 5.72
C THR A 442 3.23 -18.99 5.35
N PHE A 443 2.22 -19.40 4.59
CA PHE A 443 2.09 -20.73 4.04
C PHE A 443 2.53 -20.72 2.58
N THR A 444 3.31 -21.72 2.17
CA THR A 444 3.74 -21.89 0.78
C THR A 444 3.47 -23.32 0.34
N TRP A 445 2.96 -23.48 -0.86
CA TRP A 445 2.73 -24.79 -1.46
C TRP A 445 2.89 -24.74 -2.98
N SER A 446 2.88 -25.89 -3.62
CA SER A 446 2.90 -26.04 -5.07
C SER A 446 1.90 -27.10 -5.50
N GLY A 447 1.51 -27.05 -6.76
CA GLY A 447 0.53 -27.97 -7.32
C GLY A 447 -0.44 -27.25 -8.26
N THR A 448 -1.58 -27.89 -8.52
CA THR A 448 -2.66 -27.32 -9.34
C THR A 448 -3.95 -27.32 -8.56
N GLN A 449 -4.57 -26.17 -8.44
CA GLN A 449 -5.89 -26.04 -7.84
C GLN A 449 -6.92 -26.84 -8.63
N SER A 450 -7.79 -27.56 -7.95
CA SER A 450 -8.85 -28.39 -8.53
C SER A 450 -10.22 -27.91 -8.06
N GLY A 451 -11.25 -28.24 -8.85
CA GLY A 451 -12.64 -27.85 -8.55
C GLY A 451 -13.14 -26.74 -9.46
N THR A 452 -14.44 -26.77 -9.81
CA THR A 452 -15.14 -25.75 -10.59
C THR A 452 -16.58 -25.64 -10.05
N PRO A 453 -16.90 -24.57 -9.31
CA PRO A 453 -16.02 -23.46 -8.89
C PRO A 453 -14.91 -23.94 -7.95
N ALA A 454 -13.87 -23.14 -7.81
CA ALA A 454 -12.74 -23.46 -6.94
C ALA A 454 -13.12 -23.53 -5.45
N TYR A 455 -14.19 -22.86 -5.06
CA TYR A 455 -14.79 -22.89 -3.72
C TYR A 455 -16.27 -22.53 -3.77
N THR A 456 -17.00 -22.87 -2.72
CA THR A 456 -18.32 -22.32 -2.40
C THR A 456 -18.33 -21.85 -0.95
N VAL A 457 -18.92 -20.67 -0.72
CA VAL A 457 -19.08 -20.11 0.63
C VAL A 457 -20.47 -20.46 1.13
N SER A 458 -20.58 -21.23 2.20
CA SER A 458 -21.91 -21.51 2.79
C SER A 458 -22.56 -20.20 3.23
N ALA A 459 -23.74 -19.89 2.72
CA ALA A 459 -24.53 -18.76 3.18
C ALA A 459 -24.85 -18.82 4.69
N LYS A 460 -24.85 -20.05 5.27
CA LYS A 460 -25.10 -20.29 6.70
C LYS A 460 -23.87 -20.09 7.58
N SER A 461 -22.68 -19.91 7.02
CA SER A 461 -21.50 -19.43 7.76
C SER A 461 -21.54 -17.92 7.94
N GLN A 462 -20.78 -17.38 8.89
CA GLN A 462 -20.50 -15.95 8.93
C GLN A 462 -19.64 -15.59 7.72
N ILE A 463 -20.15 -14.69 6.88
CA ILE A 463 -19.42 -14.12 5.73
C ILE A 463 -18.88 -12.76 6.18
N MET A 464 -17.56 -12.65 6.32
CA MET A 464 -16.92 -11.39 6.65
C MET A 464 -17.14 -10.38 5.53
N ALA A 465 -17.62 -9.19 5.84
CA ALA A 465 -17.89 -8.18 4.83
C ALA A 465 -16.65 -7.79 4.04
N SER A 466 -15.48 -7.81 4.67
CA SER A 466 -14.18 -7.58 4.01
C SER A 466 -13.70 -8.72 3.08
N SER A 467 -14.43 -9.83 2.98
CA SER A 467 -14.10 -10.97 2.10
C SER A 467 -14.67 -10.85 0.68
N PHE A 468 -15.08 -9.66 0.27
CA PHE A 468 -15.59 -9.44 -1.08
C PHE A 468 -14.55 -9.77 -2.17
N ASN A 469 -15.04 -10.15 -3.36
CA ASN A 469 -14.23 -10.37 -4.55
C ASN A 469 -13.96 -9.06 -5.29
N SER A 470 -14.93 -8.15 -5.29
CA SER A 470 -14.83 -6.81 -5.86
C SER A 470 -15.85 -5.88 -5.21
N THR A 471 -15.59 -4.57 -5.33
CA THR A 471 -16.54 -3.52 -4.97
C THR A 471 -16.79 -2.64 -6.18
N ALA A 472 -17.95 -1.97 -6.19
CA ALA A 472 -18.21 -0.86 -7.09
C ALA A 472 -18.94 0.24 -6.36
N GLY A 473 -18.57 1.47 -6.66
CA GLY A 473 -19.16 2.68 -6.11
C GLY A 473 -19.97 3.44 -7.15
N ASN A 474 -21.00 4.15 -6.69
CA ASN A 474 -21.79 5.03 -7.54
C ASN A 474 -21.27 6.47 -7.40
N ASN A 475 -20.02 6.70 -7.82
CA ASN A 475 -19.43 8.03 -7.74
C ASN A 475 -19.99 8.97 -8.81
N THR A 476 -21.02 9.71 -8.48
CA THR A 476 -21.58 10.75 -9.37
C THR A 476 -21.19 12.17 -8.95
N THR A 477 -20.49 12.35 -7.83
CA THR A 477 -20.28 13.68 -7.23
C THR A 477 -18.88 14.24 -7.36
N GLY A 478 -17.89 13.40 -7.73
CA GLY A 478 -16.49 13.82 -7.79
C GLY A 478 -15.85 14.10 -6.42
N ASN A 479 -16.54 13.79 -5.32
CA ASN A 479 -16.00 13.93 -3.97
C ASN A 479 -15.36 12.60 -3.55
N TYR A 480 -14.09 12.62 -3.12
CA TYR A 480 -13.34 11.42 -2.72
C TYR A 480 -14.04 10.63 -1.58
N LEU A 481 -14.75 11.29 -0.68
CA LEU A 481 -15.53 10.66 0.39
C LEU A 481 -16.74 9.85 -0.11
N THR A 482 -17.03 9.89 -1.41
CA THR A 482 -18.17 9.20 -2.03
C THR A 482 -17.76 8.16 -3.07
N TRP A 483 -16.49 7.70 -3.08
CA TRP A 483 -15.95 6.91 -4.20
C TRP A 483 -16.07 5.40 -4.05
N GLY A 484 -16.81 4.92 -3.10
CA GLY A 484 -17.15 3.52 -2.93
C GLY A 484 -16.74 2.95 -1.59
N LEU A 485 -17.03 1.67 -1.44
CA LEU A 485 -16.77 0.94 -0.20
C LEU A 485 -15.28 0.78 0.05
N GLU A 486 -14.88 1.01 1.29
CA GLU A 486 -13.53 0.79 1.78
C GLU A 486 -13.54 -0.15 2.98
N THR A 487 -12.39 -0.75 3.27
CA THR A 487 -12.20 -1.56 4.47
C THR A 487 -11.41 -0.77 5.49
N GLU A 488 -11.82 -0.84 6.75
CA GLU A 488 -11.11 -0.26 7.88
C GLU A 488 -10.98 -1.27 9.02
N LEU A 489 -10.08 -0.98 9.98
CA LEU A 489 -9.92 -1.81 11.16
C LEU A 489 -11.15 -1.72 12.03
N THR A 490 -11.67 -2.89 12.42
CA THR A 490 -12.80 -2.92 13.35
C THR A 490 -12.37 -3.09 14.80
N SER A 491 -13.04 -2.39 15.69
CA SER A 491 -12.95 -2.61 17.13
C SER A 491 -13.90 -3.72 17.63
N ASP A 492 -14.65 -4.38 16.74
CA ASP A 492 -15.58 -5.44 17.12
C ASP A 492 -14.86 -6.65 17.71
N THR A 493 -15.59 -7.49 18.38
CA THR A 493 -15.06 -8.74 18.96
C THR A 493 -14.40 -9.60 17.87
N ASN A 494 -13.17 -10.01 18.13
CA ASN A 494 -12.26 -10.76 17.26
C ASN A 494 -11.44 -9.92 16.25
N GLY A 495 -11.58 -8.60 16.19
CA GLY A 495 -10.77 -7.77 15.31
C GLY A 495 -10.98 -8.04 13.81
N GLY A 496 -10.00 -7.70 12.99
CA GLY A 496 -10.02 -7.81 11.54
C GLY A 496 -10.51 -6.52 10.88
N TYR A 497 -11.22 -6.66 9.75
CA TYR A 497 -11.69 -5.54 8.95
C TYR A 497 -13.19 -5.57 8.79
N ASP A 498 -13.82 -4.42 8.88
CA ASP A 498 -15.17 -4.18 8.39
C ASP A 498 -15.18 -3.49 7.02
N VAL A 499 -16.35 -3.22 6.50
CA VAL A 499 -16.59 -2.43 5.28
C VAL A 499 -17.39 -1.20 5.66
N GLY A 500 -16.80 -0.04 5.43
CA GLY A 500 -17.37 1.27 5.68
C GLY A 500 -17.37 2.19 4.47
N PHE A 501 -17.38 3.50 4.70
CA PHE A 501 -17.36 4.58 3.69
C PHE A 501 -18.49 4.46 2.64
N SER A 502 -19.57 3.81 3.00
CA SER A 502 -20.67 3.41 2.13
C SER A 502 -21.55 4.61 1.69
N ASN A 503 -21.94 4.61 0.42
CA ASN A 503 -22.81 5.61 -0.17
C ASN A 503 -24.01 4.96 -0.85
N ASP A 504 -25.06 5.72 -1.18
CA ASP A 504 -26.25 5.20 -1.85
C ASP A 504 -25.92 4.56 -3.20
N GLY A 505 -26.13 3.27 -3.31
CA GLY A 505 -25.89 2.47 -4.51
C GLY A 505 -24.53 1.79 -4.57
N ASP A 506 -23.63 1.99 -3.60
CA ASP A 506 -22.39 1.21 -3.49
C ASP A 506 -22.71 -0.25 -3.19
N TYR A 507 -21.87 -1.16 -3.71
CA TYR A 507 -22.04 -2.58 -3.44
C TYR A 507 -20.73 -3.37 -3.41
N ALA A 508 -20.77 -4.48 -2.66
CA ALA A 508 -19.73 -5.50 -2.64
C ALA A 508 -20.24 -6.80 -3.25
N VAL A 509 -19.37 -7.54 -3.94
CA VAL A 509 -19.69 -8.81 -4.62
C VAL A 509 -19.00 -9.96 -3.90
N TYR A 510 -19.77 -10.99 -3.55
CA TYR A 510 -19.30 -12.23 -2.96
C TYR A 510 -19.65 -13.39 -3.90
N LYS A 511 -18.64 -14.01 -4.52
CA LYS A 511 -18.86 -15.06 -5.51
C LYS A 511 -19.12 -16.42 -4.87
N ASN A 512 -19.89 -17.25 -5.58
CA ASN A 512 -20.13 -18.66 -5.25
C ASN A 512 -20.73 -18.85 -3.85
N VAL A 513 -21.69 -18.03 -3.43
CA VAL A 513 -22.41 -18.21 -2.16
C VAL A 513 -23.45 -19.30 -2.33
N ASP A 514 -23.34 -20.38 -1.53
CA ASP A 514 -24.23 -21.54 -1.54
C ASP A 514 -25.33 -21.40 -0.49
N PHE A 515 -26.55 -21.18 -0.96
CA PHE A 515 -27.77 -21.13 -0.15
C PHE A 515 -28.38 -22.52 0.11
N GLY A 516 -27.77 -23.60 -0.42
CA GLY A 516 -28.24 -24.98 -0.30
C GLY A 516 -29.66 -25.15 -0.85
N THR A 517 -30.51 -25.83 -0.08
CA THR A 517 -31.93 -26.01 -0.43
C THR A 517 -32.80 -24.79 -0.14
N GLY A 518 -32.19 -23.71 0.34
CA GLY A 518 -32.83 -22.46 0.71
C GLY A 518 -32.51 -22.02 2.14
N VAL A 519 -32.69 -20.71 2.33
CA VAL A 519 -32.54 -20.01 3.61
C VAL A 519 -33.77 -19.16 3.86
N SER A 520 -34.08 -18.87 5.12
CA SER A 520 -35.32 -18.18 5.50
C SER A 520 -35.10 -16.80 6.11
N SER A 521 -33.88 -16.52 6.58
CA SER A 521 -33.57 -15.25 7.22
C SER A 521 -32.10 -14.89 7.06
N VAL A 522 -31.78 -13.60 7.26
CA VAL A 522 -30.42 -13.06 7.30
C VAL A 522 -30.29 -12.07 8.46
N SER A 523 -29.16 -12.06 9.12
CA SER A 523 -28.75 -11.03 10.08
C SER A 523 -27.39 -10.48 9.69
N ALA A 524 -27.12 -9.22 10.06
CA ALA A 524 -25.85 -8.55 9.83
C ALA A 524 -25.32 -7.95 11.13
N ARG A 525 -24.01 -7.87 11.25
CA ARG A 525 -23.29 -7.18 12.31
C ARG A 525 -22.83 -5.85 11.76
N LEU A 526 -23.38 -4.75 12.28
CA LEU A 526 -23.18 -3.43 11.72
C LEU A 526 -23.09 -2.34 12.80
N ALA A 527 -22.54 -1.18 12.40
CA ALA A 527 -22.46 0.03 13.20
C ALA A 527 -22.84 1.25 12.36
N CYS A 528 -23.49 2.24 12.96
CA CYS A 528 -23.82 3.52 12.30
C CYS A 528 -23.98 4.64 13.32
N ASP A 529 -23.31 5.77 13.10
CA ASP A 529 -23.37 6.95 13.98
C ASP A 529 -24.19 8.09 13.39
N GLN A 530 -25.45 8.15 13.77
CA GLN A 530 -26.37 9.23 13.36
C GLN A 530 -25.93 10.61 13.88
N ASN A 531 -25.15 10.66 14.97
CA ASN A 531 -24.77 11.93 15.61
C ASN A 531 -23.50 12.53 15.00
N SER A 532 -22.67 11.70 14.34
CA SER A 532 -21.41 12.14 13.73
C SER A 532 -21.46 12.06 12.19
N GLY A 533 -22.61 12.43 11.61
CA GLY A 533 -22.77 12.57 10.16
C GLY A 533 -23.24 11.31 9.43
N GLY A 534 -23.55 10.22 10.14
CA GLY A 534 -24.12 9.02 9.53
C GLY A 534 -25.55 9.22 9.04
N ASN A 535 -25.87 8.63 7.90
CA ASN A 535 -27.23 8.56 7.35
C ASN A 535 -27.85 7.19 7.67
N CYS A 536 -27.95 6.88 8.96
CA CYS A 536 -28.59 5.65 9.44
C CYS A 536 -30.08 5.60 9.04
N GLY A 537 -30.68 4.40 9.06
CA GLY A 537 -32.06 4.19 8.65
C GLY A 537 -32.23 3.76 7.19
N GLY A 538 -31.12 3.59 6.46
CA GLY A 538 -31.10 2.92 5.17
C GLY A 538 -31.20 1.41 5.30
N ASN A 539 -30.91 0.71 4.20
CA ASN A 539 -30.95 -0.75 4.14
C ASN A 539 -29.68 -1.32 3.52
N LEU A 540 -29.32 -2.49 3.98
CA LEU A 540 -28.40 -3.39 3.31
C LEU A 540 -29.25 -4.37 2.47
N GLU A 541 -29.20 -4.27 1.15
CA GLU A 541 -29.99 -5.08 0.22
C GLU A 541 -29.14 -6.22 -0.36
N PHE A 542 -29.70 -7.45 -0.38
CA PHE A 542 -29.02 -8.64 -0.86
C PHE A 542 -29.64 -9.07 -2.19
N HIS A 543 -28.86 -9.00 -3.27
CA HIS A 543 -29.29 -9.33 -4.64
C HIS A 543 -28.51 -10.52 -5.20
N LEU A 544 -29.15 -11.35 -6.04
CA LEU A 544 -28.49 -12.49 -6.69
C LEU A 544 -28.02 -12.11 -8.09
N ASP A 545 -26.80 -12.54 -8.43
CA ASP A 545 -26.15 -12.56 -9.74
C ASP A 545 -25.88 -11.20 -10.40
N SER A 546 -26.44 -10.12 -9.89
CA SER A 546 -26.12 -8.75 -10.29
C SER A 546 -26.64 -7.73 -9.28
N ALA A 547 -26.11 -6.50 -9.31
CA ALA A 547 -26.60 -5.39 -8.46
C ALA A 547 -28.08 -5.04 -8.73
N ALA A 548 -28.58 -5.28 -9.94
CA ALA A 548 -30.00 -5.15 -10.33
C ALA A 548 -30.74 -6.50 -10.35
N GLY A 549 -30.15 -7.55 -9.81
CA GLY A 549 -30.71 -8.90 -9.79
C GLY A 549 -31.86 -9.05 -8.81
N THR A 550 -32.25 -10.30 -8.57
CA THR A 550 -33.36 -10.61 -7.64
C THR A 550 -33.03 -10.16 -6.23
N LEU A 551 -33.77 -9.22 -5.67
CA LEU A 551 -33.70 -8.85 -4.26
C LEU A 551 -34.26 -9.98 -3.40
N VAL A 552 -33.41 -10.60 -2.60
CA VAL A 552 -33.81 -11.74 -1.73
C VAL A 552 -33.98 -11.34 -0.28
N ALA A 553 -33.33 -10.28 0.18
CA ALA A 553 -33.48 -9.74 1.54
C ALA A 553 -33.12 -8.25 1.62
N SER A 554 -33.66 -7.57 2.63
CA SER A 554 -33.31 -6.21 3.01
C SER A 554 -33.21 -6.14 4.52
N VAL A 555 -32.05 -5.68 5.02
CA VAL A 555 -31.73 -5.54 6.43
C VAL A 555 -31.62 -4.05 6.75
N SER A 556 -32.40 -3.56 7.71
CA SER A 556 -32.34 -2.17 8.12
C SER A 556 -31.04 -1.85 8.86
N VAL A 557 -30.47 -0.67 8.61
CA VAL A 557 -29.25 -0.16 9.25
C VAL A 557 -29.66 0.86 10.33
N PRO A 558 -29.89 0.47 11.58
CA PRO A 558 -30.28 1.41 12.64
C PRO A 558 -29.07 2.22 13.10
N SER A 559 -29.31 3.38 13.72
CA SER A 559 -28.27 4.05 14.49
C SER A 559 -27.88 3.21 15.70
N THR A 560 -26.60 2.95 15.85
CA THR A 560 -26.03 2.21 16.98
C THR A 560 -25.35 3.12 18.01
N GLY A 561 -25.18 4.41 17.66
CA GLY A 561 -24.60 5.44 18.52
C GLY A 561 -23.09 5.63 18.37
N GLY A 562 -22.48 5.02 17.36
CA GLY A 562 -21.05 5.18 17.02
C GLY A 562 -20.66 4.32 15.84
N TRP A 563 -19.63 4.75 15.09
CA TRP A 563 -19.09 4.03 13.93
C TRP A 563 -18.51 2.67 14.29
N GLU A 564 -18.07 2.50 15.53
CA GLU A 564 -17.50 1.26 16.11
C GLU A 564 -18.38 0.71 17.25
N THR A 565 -19.65 1.14 17.33
CA THR A 565 -20.62 0.59 18.27
C THR A 565 -21.42 -0.51 17.61
N TRP A 566 -20.91 -1.73 17.68
CA TRP A 566 -21.38 -2.87 16.92
C TRP A 566 -22.64 -3.50 17.48
N GLN A 567 -23.61 -3.77 16.60
CA GLN A 567 -24.87 -4.44 16.93
C GLN A 567 -25.20 -5.49 15.86
N THR A 568 -25.63 -6.70 16.32
CA THR A 568 -26.24 -7.69 15.42
C THR A 568 -27.72 -7.35 15.21
N THR A 569 -28.14 -7.24 13.95
CA THR A 569 -29.53 -6.94 13.62
C THR A 569 -30.46 -8.09 13.98
N PRO A 570 -31.76 -7.83 14.23
CA PRO A 570 -32.78 -8.85 14.16
C PRO A 570 -32.76 -9.56 12.80
N ALA A 571 -33.16 -10.82 12.77
CA ALA A 571 -33.25 -11.59 11.54
C ALA A 571 -34.31 -10.98 10.59
N SER A 572 -33.89 -10.64 9.36
CA SER A 572 -34.77 -10.21 8.28
C SER A 572 -35.17 -11.41 7.41
N SER A 573 -36.38 -11.42 6.89
CA SER A 573 -36.86 -12.52 6.02
C SER A 573 -36.12 -12.58 4.70
N VAL A 574 -35.82 -13.80 4.25
CA VAL A 574 -35.22 -14.09 2.94
C VAL A 574 -36.23 -14.85 2.09
N THR A 575 -36.33 -14.50 0.82
CA THR A 575 -37.20 -15.19 -0.14
C THR A 575 -36.47 -15.45 -1.45
N GLY A 576 -36.63 -16.69 -2.00
CA GLY A 576 -36.12 -17.01 -3.33
C GLY A 576 -34.61 -17.27 -3.44
N ALA A 577 -33.89 -17.41 -2.30
CA ALA A 577 -32.46 -17.73 -2.32
C ALA A 577 -32.26 -19.23 -2.11
N SER A 578 -31.77 -19.96 -3.13
CA SER A 578 -31.39 -21.38 -3.05
C SER A 578 -30.37 -21.70 -4.15
N GLY A 579 -29.50 -22.69 -3.91
CA GLY A 579 -28.41 -23.03 -4.84
C GLY A 579 -27.20 -22.08 -4.69
N VAL A 580 -26.31 -22.10 -5.68
CA VAL A 580 -25.08 -21.31 -5.67
C VAL A 580 -25.27 -20.08 -6.56
N HIS A 581 -25.00 -18.91 -6.00
CA HIS A 581 -25.14 -17.61 -6.67
C HIS A 581 -23.98 -16.67 -6.34
N ASP A 582 -23.73 -15.69 -7.19
CA ASP A 582 -22.96 -14.52 -6.82
C ASP A 582 -23.88 -13.58 -6.05
N LEU A 583 -23.45 -13.19 -4.84
CA LEU A 583 -24.23 -12.32 -3.95
C LEU A 583 -23.72 -10.89 -4.04
N TYR A 584 -24.62 -9.97 -4.35
CA TYR A 584 -24.40 -8.53 -4.39
C TYR A 584 -25.04 -7.90 -3.16
N VAL A 585 -24.22 -7.26 -2.33
CA VAL A 585 -24.68 -6.58 -1.11
C VAL A 585 -24.60 -5.08 -1.34
N LEU A 586 -25.78 -4.45 -1.50
CA LEU A 586 -25.92 -3.04 -1.83
C LEU A 586 -26.24 -2.22 -0.56
N PHE A 587 -25.63 -1.05 -0.47
CA PHE A 587 -25.98 -0.02 0.50
C PHE A 587 -27.05 0.89 -0.09
N LYS A 588 -28.21 0.90 0.52
CA LYS A 588 -29.37 1.71 0.07
C LYS A 588 -29.74 2.75 1.10
N ALA A 589 -29.59 4.02 0.72
CA ALA A 589 -29.88 5.15 1.59
C ALA A 589 -31.38 5.35 1.84
N PRO A 590 -31.76 5.96 2.97
CA PRO A 590 -33.13 6.41 3.20
C PRO A 590 -33.55 7.56 2.27
N ALA A 591 -32.55 8.32 1.77
CA ALA A 591 -32.72 9.36 0.76
C ALA A 591 -31.66 9.22 -0.31
N SER A 592 -32.02 9.37 -1.60
CA SER A 592 -31.09 9.23 -2.73
C SER A 592 -29.88 10.16 -2.58
N GLY A 593 -28.69 9.61 -2.83
CA GLY A 593 -27.43 10.34 -2.79
C GLY A 593 -26.86 10.60 -1.38
N ALA A 594 -27.43 9.98 -0.34
CA ALA A 594 -26.82 10.06 0.99
C ALA A 594 -25.52 9.25 1.05
N THR A 595 -24.60 9.69 1.89
CA THR A 595 -23.28 9.10 2.16
C THR A 595 -23.20 8.58 3.59
N SER A 596 -22.18 7.78 3.89
CA SER A 596 -21.91 7.31 5.26
C SER A 596 -23.10 6.54 5.85
N LEU A 597 -23.50 5.44 5.18
CA LEU A 597 -24.71 4.69 5.51
C LEU A 597 -24.51 3.68 6.64
N GLY A 598 -23.28 3.39 7.02
CA GLY A 598 -22.92 2.47 8.10
C GLY A 598 -21.77 1.54 7.73
N ASN A 599 -21.21 0.93 8.77
CA ASN A 599 -20.15 -0.07 8.69
C ASN A 599 -20.74 -1.47 8.85
N VAL A 600 -20.20 -2.46 8.11
CA VAL A 600 -20.64 -3.85 8.15
C VAL A 600 -19.44 -4.75 8.41
N ASN A 601 -19.47 -5.52 9.52
CA ASN A 601 -18.41 -6.47 9.84
C ASN A 601 -18.67 -7.85 9.18
N TRP A 602 -19.87 -8.38 9.34
CA TRP A 602 -20.26 -9.67 8.74
C TRP A 602 -21.79 -9.78 8.55
N PHE A 603 -22.19 -10.73 7.75
CA PHE A 603 -23.60 -11.15 7.62
C PHE A 603 -23.70 -12.68 7.56
N GLN A 604 -24.88 -13.22 7.92
CA GLN A 604 -25.13 -14.67 7.98
C GLN A 604 -26.60 -14.96 7.66
N PHE A 605 -26.80 -15.95 6.81
CA PHE A 605 -28.14 -16.48 6.48
C PHE A 605 -28.46 -17.71 7.31
N ASN A 606 -29.77 -17.97 7.53
CA ASN A 606 -30.25 -19.11 8.32
C ASN A 606 -31.49 -19.76 7.65
#